data_c9cef69c555d8c0c5d757e97f968ac5d
#
_entry.id   c9cef69c555d8c0c5d757e97f968ac5d
#
_cell.length_a   1.000
_cell.length_b   1.000
_cell.length_c   1.000
_cell.angle_alpha   90.00
_cell.angle_beta   90.00
_cell.angle_gamma   90.00
#
_symmetry.space_group_name_H-M   'P 1'
#
loop_
_entity.id
_entity.type
_entity.pdbx_description
1 polymer ?
#
loop_
_entity_poly.entity_id
_entity_poly.type
_entity_poly.pdbx_seq_one_letter_code
_entity_poly.pdbx_strand_id
1 'polypeptide(L)' 'MARDVFTVVLYEKQWKVRFAGKHTGPYATQKEAIGAAVDAAHKAGTSNPDGAQVRAQDADNQFRTEWTYGQDPYPPGG' A
#
# COMPACT_ATOMS: atom_id res chain seq x y z
N MET A 1 -5.51 6.19 17.97
CA MET A 1 -4.37 6.41 17.07
C MET A 1 -4.74 6.03 15.66
N ALA A 2 -4.10 6.64 14.67
CA ALA A 2 -4.46 6.37 13.28
C ALA A 2 -3.85 5.06 12.80
N ARG A 3 -4.55 4.40 11.85
CA ARG A 3 -4.00 3.23 11.18
C ARG A 3 -2.80 3.64 10.31
N ASP A 4 -1.94 2.69 10.03
CA ASP A 4 -0.85 2.89 9.10
C ASP A 4 -1.38 2.84 7.66
N VAL A 5 -1.03 3.83 6.85
CA VAL A 5 -1.47 3.90 5.45
C VAL A 5 -0.25 3.84 4.54
N PHE A 6 -0.23 2.83 3.69
CA PHE A 6 0.82 2.67 2.68
C PHE A 6 0.21 3.07 1.34
N THR A 7 0.81 4.07 0.70
CA THR A 7 0.27 4.64 -0.53
C THR A 7 1.17 4.33 -1.71
N VAL A 8 0.60 3.67 -2.72
CA VAL A 8 1.29 3.39 -3.97
C VAL A 8 1.12 4.59 -4.88
N VAL A 9 2.23 5.22 -5.28
CA VAL A 9 2.21 6.45 -6.08
C VAL A 9 3.04 6.26 -7.33
N LEU A 10 2.63 6.97 -8.38
CA LEU A 10 3.40 7.04 -9.63
C LEU A 10 4.18 8.35 -9.63
N TYR A 11 5.50 8.25 -9.65
CA TYR A 11 6.38 9.41 -9.62
C TYR A 11 7.49 9.23 -10.65
N GLU A 12 7.59 10.18 -11.56
CA GLU A 12 8.60 10.14 -12.64
C GLU A 12 8.58 8.81 -13.39
N LYS A 13 7.38 8.34 -13.73
CA LYS A 13 7.17 7.09 -14.46
C LYS A 13 7.60 5.84 -13.69
N GLN A 14 7.76 5.97 -12.37
CA GLN A 14 8.11 4.84 -11.51
C GLN A 14 7.08 4.67 -10.41
N TRP A 15 6.75 3.43 -10.10
CA TRP A 15 5.84 3.12 -9.00
C TRP A 15 6.62 3.02 -7.71
N LYS A 16 6.15 3.71 -6.69
CA LYS A 16 6.77 3.69 -5.36
C LYS A 16 5.72 3.53 -4.29
N VAL A 17 6.14 3.04 -3.13
CA VAL A 17 5.29 2.95 -1.95
C VAL A 17 5.74 4.02 -0.97
N ARG A 18 4.80 4.88 -0.58
CA ARG A 18 5.06 5.95 0.39
C ARG A 18 4.46 5.57 1.73
N PHE A 19 5.27 5.68 2.79
CA PHE A 19 4.81 5.46 4.15
C PHE A 19 5.66 6.30 5.09
N ALA A 20 4.99 7.06 5.98
CA ALA A 20 5.65 7.86 7.02
C ALA A 20 6.72 8.79 6.46
N GLY A 21 6.46 9.36 5.28
CA GLY A 21 7.40 10.30 4.64
C GLY A 21 8.55 9.63 3.90
N LYS A 22 8.58 8.31 3.87
CA LYS A 22 9.63 7.57 3.16
C LYS A 22 9.04 6.90 1.92
N HIS A 23 9.88 6.72 0.91
CA HIS A 23 9.51 6.04 -0.33
C HIS A 23 10.32 4.77 -0.48
N THR A 24 9.67 3.71 -0.93
CA THR A 24 10.29 2.44 -1.20
C THR A 24 10.08 2.10 -2.68
N GLY A 25 11.02 1.45 -3.28
CA GLY A 25 10.98 1.09 -4.69
C GLY A 25 12.24 1.56 -5.38
N PRO A 26 12.21 1.76 -6.71
CA PRO A 26 11.02 1.71 -7.58
C PRO A 26 10.57 0.29 -7.92
N TYR A 27 9.30 0.19 -8.32
CA TYR A 27 8.72 -1.06 -8.81
C TYR A 27 8.35 -0.89 -10.28
N ALA A 28 8.43 -1.97 -11.03
CA ALA A 28 8.20 -1.92 -12.48
C ALA A 28 6.73 -1.70 -12.81
N THR A 29 5.82 -2.23 -12.00
CA THR A 29 4.38 -2.12 -12.25
C THR A 29 3.65 -1.73 -10.98
N GLN A 30 2.42 -1.20 -11.16
CA GLN A 30 1.54 -0.91 -10.05
C GLN A 30 1.25 -2.18 -9.23
N LYS A 31 1.05 -3.30 -9.91
CA LYS A 31 0.73 -4.56 -9.24
C LYS A 31 1.86 -4.99 -8.30
N GLU A 32 3.11 -4.85 -8.75
CA GLU A 32 4.26 -5.17 -7.90
C GLU A 32 4.34 -4.25 -6.70
N ALA A 33 4.09 -2.96 -6.91
CA ALA A 33 4.11 -1.99 -5.83
C ALA A 33 2.99 -2.26 -4.83
N ILE A 34 1.79 -2.59 -5.30
CA ILE A 34 0.67 -2.94 -4.43
C ILE A 34 1.00 -4.18 -3.62
N GLY A 35 1.59 -5.21 -4.25
CA GLY A 35 1.99 -6.42 -3.53
C GLY A 35 2.97 -6.13 -2.41
N ALA A 36 3.98 -5.31 -2.69
CA ALA A 36 4.96 -4.92 -1.68
C ALA A 36 4.31 -4.10 -0.56
N ALA A 37 3.39 -3.20 -0.92
CA ALA A 37 2.68 -2.40 0.07
C ALA A 37 1.78 -3.27 0.97
N VAL A 38 1.11 -4.26 0.39
CA VAL A 38 0.26 -5.18 1.14
C VAL A 38 1.10 -5.99 2.13
N ASP A 39 2.26 -6.51 1.69
CA ASP A 39 3.13 -7.24 2.59
C ASP A 39 3.59 -6.39 3.77
N ALA A 40 3.97 -5.14 3.49
CA ALA A 40 4.38 -4.22 4.54
C ALA A 40 3.22 -3.84 5.46
N ALA A 41 2.04 -3.62 4.87
CA ALA A 41 0.85 -3.27 5.64
C ALA A 41 0.39 -4.42 6.52
N HIS A 42 0.47 -5.65 6.03
CA HIS A 42 0.13 -6.83 6.83
C HIS A 42 1.03 -6.91 8.06
N LYS A 43 2.32 -6.72 7.84
CA LYS A 43 3.29 -6.74 8.92
C LYS A 43 3.04 -5.62 9.94
N ALA A 44 2.78 -4.41 9.45
CA ALA A 44 2.48 -3.27 10.31
C ALA A 44 1.17 -3.48 11.06
N GLY A 45 0.16 -4.07 10.43
CA GLY A 45 -1.14 -4.32 11.03
C GLY A 45 -1.09 -5.28 12.21
N THR A 46 -0.13 -6.22 12.21
CA THR A 46 0.02 -7.13 13.35
C THR A 46 0.50 -6.41 14.60
N SER A 47 1.16 -5.26 14.45
CA SER A 47 1.70 -4.48 15.56
C SER A 47 0.85 -3.26 15.91
N ASN A 48 0.03 -2.78 14.97
CA ASN A 48 -0.78 -1.59 15.16
C ASN A 48 -2.21 -1.99 15.48
N PRO A 49 -2.73 -1.66 16.68
CA PRO A 49 -4.11 -2.03 17.03
C PRO A 49 -5.17 -1.41 16.13
N ASP A 50 -4.84 -0.30 15.46
CA ASP A 50 -5.75 0.32 14.49
C ASP A 50 -5.64 -0.27 13.09
N GLY A 51 -4.70 -1.21 12.89
CA GLY A 51 -4.52 -1.89 11.63
C GLY A 51 -3.71 -1.10 10.61
N ALA A 52 -3.85 -1.48 9.35
CA ALA A 52 -3.13 -0.87 8.26
C ALA A 52 -3.97 -0.92 6.99
N GLN A 53 -3.66 -0.03 6.04
CA GLN A 53 -4.41 0.06 4.79
C GLN A 53 -3.46 0.38 3.65
N VAL A 54 -3.75 -0.15 2.47
CA VAL A 54 -3.01 0.14 1.26
C VAL A 54 -3.91 0.93 0.32
N ARG A 55 -3.42 2.06 -0.16
CA ARG A 55 -4.07 2.86 -1.18
C ARG A 55 -3.19 2.92 -2.41
N ALA A 56 -3.80 3.03 -3.57
CA ALA A 56 -3.06 3.12 -4.82
C ALA A 56 -3.57 4.27 -5.66
N GLN A 57 -2.65 4.96 -6.31
CA GLN A 57 -2.95 6.03 -7.24
C GLN A 57 -3.29 5.39 -8.60
N ASP A 58 -4.40 5.80 -9.20
CA ASP A 58 -4.76 5.33 -10.54
C ASP A 58 -4.32 6.31 -11.62
N ALA A 59 -4.69 6.02 -12.87
CA ALA A 59 -4.28 6.84 -14.02
C ALA A 59 -4.84 8.27 -13.98
N ASP A 60 -5.92 8.47 -13.22
CA ASP A 60 -6.57 9.79 -13.10
C ASP A 60 -6.08 10.56 -11.87
N ASN A 61 -4.98 10.13 -11.27
CA ASN A 61 -4.41 10.71 -10.04
C ASN A 61 -5.34 10.60 -8.83
N GLN A 62 -6.30 9.70 -8.90
CA GLN A 62 -7.18 9.41 -7.77
C GLN A 62 -6.66 8.23 -6.99
N PHE A 63 -6.93 8.23 -5.69
CA PHE A 63 -6.47 7.17 -4.81
C PHE A 63 -7.63 6.25 -4.46
N ARG A 64 -7.37 4.95 -4.52
CA ARG A 64 -8.34 3.91 -4.15
C ARG A 64 -7.77 3.08 -3.03
N THR A 65 -8.65 2.62 -2.14
CA THR A 65 -8.25 1.64 -1.13
C THR A 65 -8.18 0.27 -1.79
N GLU A 66 -6.99 -0.32 -1.77
CA GLU A 66 -6.76 -1.61 -2.41
C GLU A 66 -6.77 -2.77 -1.41
N TRP A 67 -6.43 -2.50 -0.16
CA TRP A 67 -6.34 -3.55 0.84
C TRP A 67 -6.47 -2.96 2.23
N THR A 68 -7.21 -3.64 3.12
CA THR A 68 -7.37 -3.22 4.51
C THR A 68 -7.09 -4.40 5.42
N TYR A 69 -6.18 -4.22 6.37
CA TYR A 69 -5.85 -5.25 7.34
C TYR A 69 -7.09 -5.63 8.15
N GLY A 70 -7.32 -6.93 8.25
CA GLY A 70 -8.45 -7.47 9.01
C GLY A 70 -9.75 -7.55 8.24
N GLN A 71 -9.86 -6.89 7.09
CA GLN A 71 -11.05 -6.93 6.24
C GLN A 71 -10.82 -7.69 4.95
N ASP A 72 -9.63 -7.55 4.37
CA ASP A 72 -9.27 -8.23 3.14
C ASP A 72 -8.34 -9.39 3.43
N PRO A 73 -8.38 -10.46 2.62
CA PRO A 73 -7.54 -11.64 2.86
C PRO A 73 -6.07 -11.35 2.63
N TYR A 74 -5.24 -12.09 3.31
CA TYR A 74 -3.80 -12.07 3.09
C TYR A 74 -3.29 -13.51 2.90
N PRO A 75 -2.57 -13.78 1.80
CA PRO A 75 -2.28 -12.86 0.71
C PRO A 75 -3.54 -12.47 -0.06
N PRO A 76 -3.53 -11.30 -0.77
CA PRO A 76 -4.68 -10.90 -1.55
C PRO A 76 -5.05 -11.96 -2.57
N GLY A 77 -6.34 -12.21 -2.69
CA GLY A 77 -6.83 -13.22 -3.62
C GLY A 77 -6.69 -12.76 -5.06
N GLY A 78 -6.37 -13.68 -5.90
CA GLY A 78 -6.42 -13.58 -7.32
C GLY A 78 -5.57 -12.67 -8.07
#